data_a3297d2bca679f9f80eb9a22d0bd798f
#
_entry.id   a3297d2bca679f9f80eb9a22d0bd798f
#
_cell.length_a   1.000
_cell.length_b   1.000
_cell.length_c   1.000
_cell.angle_alpha   90.00
_cell.angle_beta   90.00
_cell.angle_gamma   90.00
#
_symmetry.space_group_name_H-M   'P 1'
#
loop_
_entity.id
_entity.type
_entity.pdbx_description
1 polymer ?
#
loop_
_entity_poly.entity_id
_entity_poly.type
_entity_poly.pdbx_seq_one_letter_code
_entity_poly.pdbx_strand_id
1 'polypeptide(L)'
;SSGGLGFTGSGDKSVIWGLARKFYHRVWQYYQAPETWTFQKKEAFGNKGQGTVAMDQAERTMWIFEPHAAEHVFEEYVAEFKIPVERDQWLDREKGVAKSGDRITSIKMLSGRTYAGKMFIDATYEGDLMASAGVKYHVGREGQSTYDEQWAGIQTGVLHHRHHFGAVEE
;
A
#
# COMPACT_ATOMS: atom_id res chain seq x y z
N SER A 1 -3.73 3.47 12.06
CA SER A 1 -3.67 2.85 10.75
C SER A 1 -5.03 2.91 10.09
N SER A 2 -5.05 3.33 8.89
CA SER A 2 -6.25 3.26 8.08
C SER A 2 -6.68 1.80 7.94
N GLY A 3 -7.96 1.52 7.97
CA GLY A 3 -8.49 0.19 7.67
C GLY A 3 -8.14 -0.32 6.26
N GLY A 4 -7.30 0.42 5.53
CA GLY A 4 -6.83 0.06 4.19
C GLY A 4 -5.65 -0.88 4.14
N LEU A 5 -4.78 -0.93 5.13
CA LEU A 5 -3.55 -1.69 5.02
C LEU A 5 -3.75 -3.21 4.95
N GLY A 6 -4.68 -3.75 5.66
CA GLY A 6 -4.99 -5.18 5.61
C GLY A 6 -6.29 -5.49 4.87
N PHE A 7 -6.89 -4.52 4.23
CA PHE A 7 -8.19 -4.68 3.59
C PHE A 7 -8.04 -4.68 2.06
N THR A 8 -8.14 -5.83 1.47
CA THR A 8 -8.07 -6.03 0.03
C THR A 8 -9.44 -6.06 -0.63
N GLY A 9 -10.34 -5.21 -0.19
CA GLY A 9 -11.69 -5.19 -0.73
C GLY A 9 -12.53 -6.41 -0.38
N SER A 10 -13.81 -6.33 -0.60
CA SER A 10 -14.79 -7.41 -0.38
C SER A 10 -14.96 -8.33 -1.58
N GLY A 11 -14.19 -8.15 -2.63
CA GLY A 11 -14.30 -8.88 -3.88
C GLY A 11 -13.88 -10.35 -3.81
N ASP A 12 -13.97 -11.01 -4.94
CA ASP A 12 -13.55 -12.40 -5.09
C ASP A 12 -12.03 -12.53 -4.88
N LYS A 13 -11.64 -13.16 -3.81
CA LYS A 13 -10.23 -13.37 -3.45
C LYS A 13 -9.56 -14.50 -4.23
N SER A 14 -10.32 -15.31 -4.95
CA SER A 14 -9.80 -16.36 -5.82
C SER A 14 -8.95 -15.82 -6.96
N VAL A 15 -9.17 -14.55 -7.33
CA VAL A 15 -8.39 -13.87 -8.39
C VAL A 15 -7.02 -13.36 -7.91
N ILE A 16 -6.72 -13.44 -6.61
CA ILE A 16 -5.43 -13.04 -6.05
C ILE A 16 -4.45 -14.21 -6.13
N TRP A 17 -3.41 -14.06 -6.93
CA TRP A 17 -2.44 -15.12 -7.24
C TRP A 17 -0.98 -14.68 -6.98
N GLY A 18 -0.06 -15.63 -7.15
CA GLY A 18 1.38 -15.37 -7.15
C GLY A 18 1.90 -14.88 -5.80
N LEU A 19 2.77 -13.87 -5.82
CA LEU A 19 3.39 -13.30 -4.63
C LEU A 19 2.38 -12.66 -3.69
N ALA A 20 1.33 -12.04 -4.21
CA ALA A 20 0.29 -11.45 -3.37
C ALA A 20 -0.41 -12.51 -2.52
N ARG A 21 -0.80 -13.66 -3.11
CA ARG A 21 -1.40 -14.75 -2.34
C ARG A 21 -0.41 -15.36 -1.35
N LYS A 22 0.86 -15.51 -1.73
CA LYS A 22 1.90 -15.97 -0.80
C LYS A 22 2.08 -15.02 0.39
N PHE A 23 2.00 -13.71 0.15
CA PHE A 23 2.04 -12.72 1.22
C PHE A 23 0.91 -12.95 2.24
N TYR A 24 -0.34 -13.05 1.80
CA TYR A 24 -1.47 -13.29 2.71
C TYR A 24 -1.39 -14.66 3.42
N HIS A 25 -0.80 -15.65 2.76
CA HIS A 25 -0.52 -16.94 3.39
C HIS A 25 0.54 -16.81 4.50
N ARG A 26 1.64 -16.07 4.27
CA ARG A 26 2.66 -15.82 5.30
C ARG A 26 2.12 -15.03 6.49
N VAL A 27 1.28 -14.04 6.24
CA VAL A 27 0.58 -13.34 7.33
C VAL A 27 -0.29 -14.31 8.13
N TRP A 28 -0.99 -15.24 7.48
CA TRP A 28 -1.72 -16.30 8.18
C TRP A 28 -0.79 -17.19 9.01
N GLN A 29 0.37 -17.59 8.48
CA GLN A 29 1.38 -18.36 9.21
C GLN A 29 1.89 -17.60 10.44
N TYR A 30 2.18 -16.32 10.30
CA TYR A 30 2.58 -15.44 11.40
C TYR A 30 1.58 -15.53 12.57
N TYR A 31 0.29 -15.44 12.30
CA TYR A 31 -0.75 -15.51 13.33
C TYR A 31 -1.09 -16.93 13.80
N GLN A 32 -0.37 -17.97 13.36
CA GLN A 32 -0.51 -19.29 13.99
C GLN A 32 0.27 -19.37 15.30
N ALA A 33 1.30 -18.57 15.49
CA ALA A 33 2.08 -18.51 16.73
C ALA A 33 1.31 -17.76 17.83
N PRO A 34 1.09 -18.37 19.01
CA PRO A 34 0.32 -17.73 20.09
C PRO A 34 0.89 -16.39 20.55
N GLU A 35 2.21 -16.24 20.52
CA GLU A 35 2.95 -15.06 20.95
C GLU A 35 2.70 -13.82 20.09
N THR A 36 2.19 -13.98 18.89
CA THR A 36 1.87 -12.85 17.99
C THR A 36 0.57 -12.13 18.38
N TRP A 37 -0.24 -12.75 19.24
CA TRP A 37 -1.50 -12.20 19.71
C TRP A 37 -1.30 -11.34 20.97
N THR A 38 -0.63 -10.19 20.81
CA THR A 38 -0.26 -9.31 21.93
C THR A 38 -1.39 -8.43 22.43
N PHE A 39 -2.28 -7.98 21.56
CA PHE A 39 -3.35 -7.04 21.88
C PHE A 39 -4.67 -7.72 22.24
N GLN A 40 -4.88 -8.94 21.79
CA GLN A 40 -6.04 -9.75 22.14
C GLN A 40 -5.68 -11.24 22.03
N LYS A 41 -6.46 -12.08 22.69
CA LYS A 41 -6.31 -13.53 22.55
C LYS A 41 -6.88 -14.00 21.22
N LYS A 42 -6.23 -14.99 20.61
CA LYS A 42 -6.68 -15.59 19.32
C LYS A 42 -8.15 -16.04 19.40
N GLU A 43 -8.57 -16.62 20.52
CA GLU A 43 -9.94 -17.10 20.74
C GLU A 43 -10.95 -15.96 20.83
N ALA A 44 -10.51 -14.76 21.25
CA ALA A 44 -11.35 -13.57 21.29
C ALA A 44 -11.44 -12.84 19.95
N PHE A 45 -10.60 -13.20 18.99
CA PHE A 45 -10.63 -12.66 17.64
C PHE A 45 -11.86 -13.17 16.91
N GLY A 46 -12.88 -12.33 16.80
CA GLY A 46 -14.18 -12.69 16.27
C GLY A 46 -14.23 -13.01 14.77
N ASN A 47 -13.09 -12.98 14.11
CA ASN A 47 -12.93 -13.23 12.67
C ASN A 47 -13.92 -12.47 11.79
N LYS A 48 -14.44 -11.35 12.29
CA LYS A 48 -15.38 -10.49 11.59
C LYS A 48 -14.61 -9.41 10.87
N GLY A 49 -14.52 -9.53 9.56
CA GLY A 49 -13.98 -8.50 8.71
C GLY A 49 -15.07 -7.54 8.22
N GLN A 50 -14.66 -6.47 7.59
CA GLN A 50 -15.55 -5.51 6.92
C GLN A 50 -16.04 -6.13 5.60
N GLY A 51 -17.07 -6.98 5.67
CA GLY A 51 -17.63 -7.68 4.52
C GLY A 51 -16.82 -8.89 4.03
N THR A 52 -15.81 -9.33 4.78
CA THR A 52 -15.00 -10.51 4.47
C THR A 52 -14.56 -11.22 5.74
N VAL A 53 -14.24 -12.49 5.62
CA VAL A 53 -13.57 -13.26 6.68
C VAL A 53 -12.16 -12.72 6.83
N ALA A 54 -11.74 -12.34 8.04
CA ALA A 54 -10.42 -11.80 8.27
C ALA A 54 -9.34 -12.90 8.18
N MET A 55 -9.56 -14.03 8.85
CA MET A 55 -8.68 -15.21 8.81
C MET A 55 -9.41 -16.36 8.15
N ASP A 56 -8.97 -16.76 6.97
CA ASP A 56 -9.51 -17.90 6.24
C ASP A 56 -8.66 -19.16 6.53
N GLN A 57 -9.25 -20.09 7.27
CA GLN A 57 -8.56 -21.33 7.65
C GLN A 57 -8.50 -22.35 6.52
N ALA A 58 -9.51 -22.37 5.64
CA ALA A 58 -9.55 -23.28 4.50
C ALA A 58 -8.49 -22.90 3.47
N GLU A 59 -8.42 -21.63 3.14
CA GLU A 59 -7.47 -21.08 2.18
C GLU A 59 -6.09 -20.74 2.80
N ARG A 60 -6.00 -20.82 4.13
CA ARG A 60 -4.79 -20.46 4.89
C ARG A 60 -4.27 -19.08 4.54
N THR A 61 -5.15 -18.09 4.61
CA THR A 61 -4.83 -16.69 4.29
C THR A 61 -5.38 -15.76 5.38
N MET A 62 -4.68 -14.66 5.61
CA MET A 62 -5.11 -13.60 6.52
C MET A 62 -5.31 -12.32 5.74
N TRP A 63 -6.54 -11.82 5.72
CA TRP A 63 -6.94 -10.67 4.88
C TRP A 63 -6.99 -9.35 5.64
N ILE A 64 -7.13 -9.40 6.96
CA ILE A 64 -7.11 -8.24 7.85
C ILE A 64 -6.08 -8.52 8.93
N PHE A 65 -5.10 -7.66 9.05
CA PHE A 65 -3.93 -7.87 9.90
C PHE A 65 -3.35 -6.53 10.37
N GLU A 66 -2.51 -6.61 11.37
CA GLU A 66 -1.81 -5.44 11.91
C GLU A 66 -0.63 -5.05 11.02
N PRO A 67 -0.28 -3.75 10.93
CA PRO A 67 0.81 -3.28 10.08
C PRO A 67 2.15 -3.97 10.32
N HIS A 68 2.50 -4.24 11.58
CA HIS A 68 3.76 -4.89 11.93
C HIS A 68 3.85 -6.35 11.42
N ALA A 69 2.71 -7.04 11.28
CA ALA A 69 2.69 -8.39 10.70
C ALA A 69 3.05 -8.35 9.20
N ALA A 70 2.58 -7.31 8.49
CA ALA A 70 2.96 -7.09 7.11
C ALA A 70 4.46 -6.76 6.98
N GLU A 71 4.97 -5.88 7.85
CA GLU A 71 6.39 -5.54 7.90
C GLU A 71 7.25 -6.77 8.13
N HIS A 72 6.90 -7.61 9.10
CA HIS A 72 7.58 -8.86 9.38
C HIS A 72 7.67 -9.76 8.12
N VAL A 73 6.56 -9.96 7.41
CA VAL A 73 6.54 -10.78 6.19
C VAL A 73 7.39 -10.16 5.07
N PHE A 74 7.40 -8.85 4.93
CA PHE A 74 8.29 -8.19 3.96
C PHE A 74 9.77 -8.34 4.34
N GLU A 75 10.13 -8.25 5.62
CA GLU A 75 11.50 -8.52 6.08
C GLU A 75 11.92 -9.97 5.80
N GLU A 76 11.01 -10.94 5.96
CA GLU A 76 11.27 -12.32 5.56
C GLU A 76 11.57 -12.44 4.06
N TYR A 77 10.80 -11.78 3.19
CA TYR A 77 11.08 -11.78 1.76
C TYR A 77 12.42 -11.12 1.43
N VAL A 78 12.72 -9.99 2.05
CA VAL A 78 14.01 -9.31 1.88
C VAL A 78 15.17 -10.23 2.23
N ALA A 79 15.07 -10.95 3.35
CA ALA A 79 16.09 -11.89 3.80
C ALA A 79 16.19 -13.12 2.89
N GLU A 80 15.06 -13.74 2.55
CA GLU A 80 14.99 -14.92 1.70
C GLU A 80 15.60 -14.68 0.31
N PHE A 81 15.22 -13.56 -0.32
CA PHE A 81 15.69 -13.22 -1.67
C PHE A 81 16.97 -12.40 -1.67
N LYS A 82 17.55 -12.12 -0.49
CA LYS A 82 18.78 -11.31 -0.33
C LYS A 82 18.69 -9.97 -1.06
N ILE A 83 17.56 -9.30 -0.92
CA ILE A 83 17.32 -8.00 -1.56
C ILE A 83 18.08 -6.93 -0.79
N PRO A 84 19.00 -6.18 -1.43
CA PRO A 84 19.66 -5.08 -0.75
C PRO A 84 18.66 -3.96 -0.46
N VAL A 85 18.52 -3.60 0.80
CA VAL A 85 17.63 -2.52 1.26
C VAL A 85 18.46 -1.42 1.90
N GLU A 86 18.36 -0.23 1.37
CA GLU A 86 18.97 0.98 1.92
C GLU A 86 17.88 1.82 2.61
N ARG A 87 17.92 1.86 3.94
CA ARG A 87 16.95 2.61 4.73
C ARG A 87 17.38 4.06 4.91
N ASP A 88 16.42 4.92 5.26
CA ASP A 88 16.66 6.35 5.55
C ASP A 88 17.32 7.11 4.40
N GLN A 89 17.01 6.71 3.16
CA GLN A 89 17.48 7.36 1.95
C GLN A 89 16.34 8.17 1.31
N TRP A 90 16.36 9.48 1.55
CA TRP A 90 15.37 10.41 1.01
C TRP A 90 15.85 11.00 -0.31
N LEU A 91 15.03 10.96 -1.32
CA LEU A 91 15.35 11.54 -2.63
C LEU A 91 15.59 13.05 -2.50
N ASP A 92 16.66 13.56 -3.09
CA ASP A 92 16.81 14.99 -3.35
C ASP A 92 15.83 15.38 -4.47
N ARG A 93 14.66 15.90 -4.09
CA ARG A 93 13.56 16.21 -5.00
C ARG A 93 13.86 17.35 -5.96
N GLU A 94 14.82 18.21 -5.63
CA GLU A 94 15.14 19.36 -6.46
C GLU A 94 16.17 19.03 -7.55
N LYS A 95 17.19 18.25 -7.21
CA LYS A 95 18.36 18.00 -8.08
C LYS A 95 18.77 16.54 -8.14
N GLY A 96 18.03 15.65 -7.53
CA GLY A 96 18.42 14.25 -7.34
C GLY A 96 18.20 13.38 -8.58
N VAL A 97 17.45 13.79 -9.58
CA VAL A 97 17.14 12.93 -10.73
C VAL A 97 18.00 13.30 -11.92
N ALA A 98 18.89 12.41 -12.32
CA ALA A 98 19.66 12.54 -13.55
C ALA A 98 19.02 11.76 -14.69
N LYS A 99 18.94 12.39 -15.86
CA LYS A 99 18.31 11.81 -17.07
C LYS A 99 19.22 11.91 -18.28
N SER A 100 19.05 10.98 -19.23
CA SER A 100 19.54 11.07 -20.58
C SER A 100 18.35 10.94 -21.52
N GLY A 101 17.92 12.06 -22.13
CA GLY A 101 16.62 12.15 -22.77
C GLY A 101 15.50 11.87 -21.78
N ASP A 102 14.60 10.97 -22.11
CA ASP A 102 13.48 10.58 -21.22
C ASP A 102 13.81 9.49 -20.19
N ARG A 103 15.04 8.98 -20.24
CA ARG A 103 15.46 7.87 -19.37
C ARG A 103 16.14 8.40 -18.11
N ILE A 104 15.68 7.98 -16.95
CA ILE A 104 16.40 8.17 -15.68
C ILE A 104 17.65 7.29 -15.69
N THR A 105 18.80 7.88 -15.36
CA THR A 105 20.09 7.18 -15.28
C THR A 105 20.57 6.97 -13.86
N SER A 106 20.25 7.91 -12.97
CA SER A 106 20.56 7.78 -11.54
C SER A 106 19.65 8.66 -10.70
N ILE A 107 19.58 8.33 -9.41
CA ILE A 107 18.92 9.13 -8.38
C ILE A 107 19.91 9.43 -7.25
N LYS A 108 19.90 10.66 -6.76
CA LYS A 108 20.74 11.11 -5.65
C LYS A 108 19.86 11.38 -4.44
N MET A 109 20.33 10.96 -3.29
CA MET A 109 19.66 11.13 -2.01
C MET A 109 20.18 12.36 -1.27
N LEU A 110 19.42 12.87 -0.32
CA LEU A 110 19.83 13.95 0.57
C LEU A 110 21.08 13.59 1.41
N SER A 111 21.31 12.30 1.62
CA SER A 111 22.56 11.79 2.24
C SER A 111 23.81 11.99 1.38
N GLY A 112 23.63 12.41 0.11
CA GLY A 112 24.70 12.50 -0.89
C GLY A 112 24.95 11.21 -1.66
N ARG A 113 24.37 10.07 -1.26
CA ARG A 113 24.49 8.80 -2.01
C ARG A 113 23.78 8.90 -3.36
N THR A 114 24.32 8.22 -4.35
CA THR A 114 23.75 8.15 -5.71
C THR A 114 23.57 6.69 -6.10
N TYR A 115 22.38 6.40 -6.62
CA TYR A 115 22.03 5.06 -7.11
C TYR A 115 21.78 5.12 -8.61
N ALA A 116 22.51 4.30 -9.36
CA ALA A 116 22.32 4.13 -10.79
C ALA A 116 21.56 2.83 -11.09
N GLY A 117 20.72 2.85 -12.10
CA GLY A 117 19.92 1.67 -12.46
C GLY A 117 19.50 1.65 -13.92
N LYS A 118 19.15 0.48 -14.39
CA LYS A 118 18.52 0.31 -15.71
C LYS A 118 17.04 0.67 -15.70
N MET A 119 16.39 0.41 -14.57
CA MET A 119 14.97 0.66 -14.32
C MET A 119 14.81 1.31 -12.94
N PHE A 120 13.82 2.18 -12.82
CA PHE A 120 13.44 2.82 -11.57
C PHE A 120 11.94 2.62 -11.37
N ILE A 121 11.55 2.28 -10.17
CA ILE A 121 10.15 2.07 -9.77
C ILE A 121 9.89 3.01 -8.60
N ASP A 122 8.94 3.94 -8.78
CA ASP A 122 8.43 4.76 -7.70
C ASP A 122 7.19 4.07 -7.11
N ALA A 123 7.36 3.53 -5.92
CA ALA A 123 6.30 2.89 -5.15
C ALA A 123 5.99 3.66 -3.87
N THR A 124 6.33 4.95 -3.82
CA THR A 124 6.04 5.85 -2.70
C THR A 124 4.59 6.32 -2.74
N TYR A 125 4.10 6.83 -1.61
CA TYR A 125 2.76 7.42 -1.56
C TYR A 125 2.66 8.72 -2.37
N GLU A 126 3.72 9.52 -2.35
CA GLU A 126 3.71 10.89 -2.91
C GLU A 126 4.17 10.94 -4.37
N GLY A 127 4.84 9.90 -4.86
CA GLY A 127 5.36 9.89 -6.22
C GLY A 127 6.50 10.90 -6.46
N ASP A 128 7.33 11.13 -5.47
CA ASP A 128 8.40 12.13 -5.51
C ASP A 128 9.37 11.91 -6.68
N LEU A 129 9.71 10.67 -6.97
CA LEU A 129 10.60 10.35 -8.10
C LEU A 129 9.90 10.65 -9.43
N MET A 130 8.64 10.30 -9.56
CA MET A 130 7.83 10.56 -10.75
C MET A 130 7.77 12.07 -11.03
N ALA A 131 7.46 12.87 -10.01
CA ALA A 131 7.39 14.33 -10.12
C ALA A 131 8.75 14.94 -10.47
N SER A 132 9.82 14.52 -9.77
CA SER A 132 11.18 15.03 -9.99
C SER A 132 11.75 14.60 -11.35
N ALA A 133 11.27 13.52 -11.94
CA ALA A 133 11.62 13.09 -13.29
C ALA A 133 10.91 13.90 -14.38
N GLY A 134 9.97 14.79 -14.03
CA GLY A 134 9.22 15.61 -14.97
C GLY A 134 8.10 14.85 -15.68
N VAL A 135 7.61 13.74 -15.10
CA VAL A 135 6.41 13.05 -15.59
C VAL A 135 5.19 13.93 -15.32
N LYS A 136 4.29 14.03 -16.27
CA LYS A 136 3.03 14.75 -16.07
C LYS A 136 2.15 14.02 -15.08
N TYR A 137 1.62 14.72 -14.13
CA TYR A 137 0.70 14.17 -13.12
C TYR A 137 -0.38 15.18 -12.77
N HIS A 138 -1.42 14.71 -12.09
CA HIS A 138 -2.50 15.55 -11.56
C HIS A 138 -2.51 15.41 -10.03
N VAL A 139 -2.79 16.52 -9.34
CA VAL A 139 -2.93 16.54 -7.88
C VAL A 139 -4.41 16.61 -7.53
N GLY A 140 -4.86 15.66 -6.72
CA GLY A 140 -6.25 15.52 -6.35
C GLY A 140 -7.06 14.78 -7.42
N ARG A 141 -8.40 14.92 -7.36
CA ARG A 141 -9.30 14.31 -8.31
C ARG A 141 -9.55 15.27 -9.48
N GLU A 142 -9.22 14.83 -10.68
CA GLU A 142 -9.48 15.57 -11.92
C GLU A 142 -10.98 15.68 -12.20
N GLY A 143 -11.36 16.69 -13.02
CA GLY A 143 -12.73 16.85 -13.47
C GLY A 143 -13.15 15.75 -14.47
N GLN A 144 -14.44 15.47 -14.55
CA GLN A 144 -15.00 14.45 -15.46
C GLN A 144 -14.55 14.65 -16.92
N SER A 145 -14.49 15.89 -17.36
CA SER A 145 -14.13 16.21 -18.76
C SER A 145 -12.67 15.94 -19.12
N THR A 146 -11.80 15.65 -18.14
CA THR A 146 -10.37 15.43 -18.42
C THR A 146 -10.12 14.11 -19.13
N TYR A 147 -10.85 13.05 -18.73
CA TYR A 147 -10.74 11.71 -19.31
C TYR A 147 -12.09 11.07 -19.61
N ASP A 148 -13.18 11.85 -19.57
CA ASP A 148 -14.56 11.38 -19.78
C ASP A 148 -14.97 10.27 -18.78
N GLU A 149 -14.56 10.42 -17.52
CA GLU A 149 -14.84 9.46 -16.46
C GLU A 149 -16.04 9.89 -15.61
N GLN A 150 -17.10 9.09 -15.61
CA GLN A 150 -18.35 9.38 -14.90
C GLN A 150 -18.17 9.68 -13.42
N TRP A 151 -17.22 9.02 -12.76
CA TRP A 151 -17.00 9.11 -11.32
C TRP A 151 -15.83 10.03 -10.93
N ALA A 152 -15.24 10.74 -11.88
CA ALA A 152 -14.24 11.77 -11.61
C ALA A 152 -14.88 13.07 -11.11
N GLY A 153 -14.05 13.99 -10.60
CA GLY A 153 -14.49 15.27 -10.07
C GLY A 153 -15.21 15.18 -8.71
N ILE A 154 -15.93 16.23 -8.38
CA ILE A 154 -16.68 16.33 -7.11
C ILE A 154 -18.03 15.66 -7.26
N GLN A 155 -18.24 14.60 -6.51
CA GLN A 155 -19.47 13.80 -6.53
C GLN A 155 -20.41 14.17 -5.38
N THR A 156 -21.06 15.32 -5.47
CA THR A 156 -21.93 15.84 -4.40
C THR A 156 -23.23 15.05 -4.20
N GLY A 157 -23.67 14.30 -5.21
CA GLY A 157 -24.92 13.51 -5.16
C GLY A 157 -24.74 12.05 -4.71
N VAL A 158 -23.51 11.58 -4.50
CA VAL A 158 -23.22 10.16 -4.24
C VAL A 158 -22.77 9.96 -2.79
N LEU A 159 -23.74 10.07 -1.87
CA LEU A 159 -23.51 9.76 -0.45
C LEU A 159 -24.05 8.35 -0.17
N HIS A 160 -23.28 7.31 -0.53
CA HIS A 160 -23.68 5.91 -0.36
C HIS A 160 -23.91 5.53 1.11
N HIS A 161 -23.31 6.20 2.06
CA HIS A 161 -23.34 5.84 3.47
C HIS A 161 -23.79 6.96 4.40
N ARG A 162 -24.43 8.01 3.90
CA ARG A 162 -24.75 9.22 4.65
C ARG A 162 -23.51 9.82 5.37
N HIS A 163 -23.50 11.09 5.65
CA HIS A 163 -22.47 11.65 6.51
C HIS A 163 -22.72 11.22 7.96
N HIS A 164 -21.66 10.88 8.68
CA HIS A 164 -21.74 10.53 10.10
C HIS A 164 -21.52 11.72 11.03
N PHE A 165 -21.66 12.92 10.51
CA PHE A 165 -21.60 14.13 11.33
C PHE A 165 -22.90 14.30 12.08
N GLY A 166 -22.84 14.67 13.37
CA GLY A 166 -24.03 15.06 14.13
C GLY A 166 -24.71 16.28 13.48
N ALA A 167 -25.99 16.45 13.77
CA ALA A 167 -26.68 17.66 13.37
C ALA A 167 -25.95 18.88 13.95
N VAL A 168 -25.65 19.86 13.11
CA VAL A 168 -25.15 21.16 13.57
C VAL A 168 -26.39 21.90 14.05
N GLU A 169 -26.47 22.19 15.34
CA GLU A 169 -27.51 23.08 15.87
C GLU A 169 -27.22 24.50 15.32
N GLU A 170 -28.26 25.14 14.79
CA GLU A 170 -28.18 26.50 14.27
C GLU A 170 -27.99 27.55 15.40
#